data_309430ff4a70f7d8a2465cdd1f3a31ca
#
_entry.id   309430ff4a70f7d8a2465cdd1f3a31ca
#
_cell.length_a   1.000
_cell.length_b   1.000
_cell.length_c   1.000
_cell.angle_alpha   90.00
_cell.angle_beta   90.00
_cell.angle_gamma   90.00
#
_symmetry.space_group_name_H-M   'P 1'
#
loop_
_entity.id
_entity.type
_entity.pdbx_description
1 polymer ?
#
loop_
_entity_poly.entity_id
_entity_poly.type
_entity_poly.pdbx_seq_one_letter_code
_entity_poly.pdbx_strand_id
1 'polypeptide(L)'
;IPLEIPYEDEHLLVVNKPKGMVVHPAAGNYDKTLVNALLYHCGDSLSGINGVIRPGIVHRIDKDTSGLLVVAKTDQAHVGLAEQIKDHSFKREYRTVIVGNIKDDKGTINLPIGRHPIDRKKQTVTTKNSREAITHYEVLERFNGFTFLRVMLETGRTHQIRVHFSHRGTPVAGDAVYGNPKKTYGLEGQCLHAAVLGFIHPITKEYLEFSSDLPDY
;
A
#
# COMPACT_ATOMS: atom_id res chain seq x y z
N ILE A 1 -16.81 -10.30 7.80
CA ILE A 1 -15.57 -10.72 7.13
C ILE A 1 -14.49 -10.90 8.20
N PRO A 2 -13.93 -12.09 8.33
CA PRO A 2 -12.86 -12.31 9.28
C PRO A 2 -11.59 -11.56 8.85
N LEU A 3 -10.94 -10.86 9.80
CA LEU A 3 -9.69 -10.15 9.58
C LEU A 3 -8.54 -10.89 10.25
N GLU A 4 -7.41 -10.96 9.57
CA GLU A 4 -6.16 -11.35 10.18
C GLU A 4 -5.53 -10.14 10.86
N ILE A 5 -5.37 -10.19 12.18
CA ILE A 5 -4.89 -9.08 13.00
C ILE A 5 -3.62 -9.53 13.74
N PRO A 6 -2.42 -9.31 13.16
CA PRO A 6 -1.16 -9.70 13.80
C PRO A 6 -0.88 -9.03 15.14
N TYR A 7 -1.46 -7.85 15.37
CA TYR A 7 -1.25 -7.08 16.60
C TYR A 7 -2.45 -6.21 16.90
N GLU A 8 -2.79 -6.09 18.18
CA GLU A 8 -3.82 -5.16 18.65
C GLU A 8 -3.57 -4.79 20.11
N ASP A 9 -3.74 -3.51 20.44
CA ASP A 9 -3.78 -3.00 21.81
C ASP A 9 -4.92 -1.97 21.95
N GLU A 10 -4.91 -1.20 23.04
CA GLU A 10 -5.92 -0.17 23.30
C GLU A 10 -5.90 0.99 22.30
N HIS A 11 -4.77 1.23 21.64
CA HIS A 11 -4.51 2.42 20.85
C HIS A 11 -4.52 2.19 19.36
N LEU A 12 -4.09 1.02 18.93
CA LEU A 12 -3.95 0.71 17.52
C LEU A 12 -4.07 -0.79 17.25
N LEU A 13 -4.24 -1.13 15.97
CA LEU A 13 -4.12 -2.52 15.52
C LEU A 13 -3.40 -2.56 14.18
N VAL A 14 -2.80 -3.71 13.89
CA VAL A 14 -2.21 -4.00 12.59
C VAL A 14 -3.03 -5.08 11.93
N VAL A 15 -3.45 -4.85 10.69
CA VAL A 15 -4.22 -5.83 9.93
C VAL A 15 -3.45 -6.29 8.71
N ASN A 16 -3.64 -7.54 8.33
CA ASN A 16 -3.16 -8.10 7.07
C ASN A 16 -4.33 -8.16 6.10
N LYS A 17 -4.43 -7.15 5.23
CA LYS A 17 -5.55 -7.01 4.30
C LYS A 17 -5.45 -8.05 3.18
N PRO A 18 -6.52 -8.79 2.88
CA PRO A 18 -6.52 -9.67 1.71
C PRO A 18 -6.58 -8.86 0.41
N LYS A 19 -6.14 -9.47 -0.67
CA LYS A 19 -6.31 -8.96 -2.02
C LYS A 19 -7.80 -8.85 -2.35
N GLY A 20 -8.19 -7.83 -3.10
CA GLY A 20 -9.57 -7.63 -3.53
C GLY A 20 -10.44 -6.83 -2.57
N MET A 21 -9.93 -6.46 -1.40
CA MET A 21 -10.66 -5.67 -0.41
C MET A 21 -10.28 -4.20 -0.49
N VAL A 22 -11.26 -3.33 -0.69
CA VAL A 22 -11.08 -1.87 -0.65
C VAL A 22 -10.93 -1.43 0.81
N VAL A 23 -10.05 -0.45 1.06
CA VAL A 23 -9.78 0.02 2.43
C VAL A 23 -10.97 0.77 3.01
N HIS A 24 -11.53 1.75 2.31
CA HIS A 24 -12.65 2.55 2.81
C HIS A 24 -13.74 2.71 1.74
N PRO A 25 -15.00 2.97 2.15
CA PRO A 25 -16.10 3.15 1.19
C PRO A 25 -15.82 4.28 0.20
N ALA A 26 -16.10 4.02 -1.06
CA ALA A 26 -15.94 4.95 -2.17
C ALA A 26 -16.89 4.56 -3.30
N ALA A 27 -16.94 5.37 -4.36
CA ALA A 27 -17.77 5.09 -5.53
C ALA A 27 -17.54 3.68 -6.06
N GLY A 28 -18.60 2.89 -6.17
CA GLY A 28 -18.55 1.50 -6.60
C GLY A 28 -18.24 0.46 -5.50
N ASN A 29 -17.89 0.90 -4.29
CA ASN A 29 -17.56 0.02 -3.16
C ASN A 29 -18.04 0.66 -1.86
N TYR A 30 -19.35 0.55 -1.59
CA TYR A 30 -19.95 1.16 -0.39
C TYR A 30 -19.98 0.23 0.82
N ASP A 31 -19.79 -1.07 0.60
CA ASP A 31 -19.79 -2.08 1.65
C ASP A 31 -18.64 -3.08 1.46
N LYS A 32 -18.49 -4.01 2.40
CA LYS A 32 -17.44 -5.05 2.40
C LYS A 32 -16.02 -4.47 2.29
N THR A 33 -15.83 -3.25 2.79
CA THR A 33 -14.51 -2.62 2.85
C THR A 33 -13.80 -3.00 4.14
N LEU A 34 -12.48 -2.69 4.23
CA LEU A 34 -11.73 -2.87 5.46
C LEU A 34 -12.36 -2.06 6.61
N VAL A 35 -12.80 -0.83 6.34
CA VAL A 35 -13.46 0.01 7.36
C VAL A 35 -14.73 -0.68 7.89
N ASN A 36 -15.55 -1.30 7.04
CA ASN A 36 -16.72 -2.04 7.49
C ASN A 36 -16.35 -3.18 8.43
N ALA A 37 -15.32 -3.94 8.10
CA ALA A 37 -14.84 -5.04 8.93
C ALA A 37 -14.24 -4.54 10.25
N LEU A 38 -13.53 -3.42 10.23
CA LEU A 38 -12.96 -2.78 11.43
C LEU A 38 -14.05 -2.24 12.35
N LEU A 39 -15.09 -1.62 11.81
CA LEU A 39 -16.24 -1.14 12.59
C LEU A 39 -16.95 -2.31 13.30
N TYR A 40 -17.08 -3.44 12.65
CA TYR A 40 -17.62 -4.64 13.26
C TYR A 40 -16.71 -5.17 14.38
N HIS A 41 -15.41 -5.21 14.16
CA HIS A 41 -14.42 -5.72 15.12
C HIS A 41 -14.22 -4.80 16.32
N CYS A 42 -14.07 -3.50 16.08
CA CYS A 42 -13.69 -2.51 17.08
C CYS A 42 -14.88 -1.77 17.70
N GLY A 43 -16.05 -1.77 17.05
CA GLY A 43 -17.18 -0.96 17.49
C GLY A 43 -16.81 0.53 17.52
N ASP A 44 -17.00 1.17 18.67
CA ASP A 44 -16.71 2.59 18.86
C ASP A 44 -15.23 2.90 19.12
N SER A 45 -14.37 1.90 19.06
CA SER A 45 -12.94 2.03 19.38
C SER A 45 -12.07 2.42 18.18
N LEU A 46 -12.62 3.04 17.14
CA LEU A 46 -11.81 3.58 16.03
C LEU A 46 -11.68 5.09 16.17
N SER A 47 -10.49 5.62 15.84
CA SER A 47 -10.30 7.08 15.81
C SER A 47 -11.24 7.73 14.81
N GLY A 48 -11.96 8.77 15.25
CA GLY A 48 -12.90 9.54 14.44
C GLY A 48 -12.28 10.71 13.65
N ILE A 49 -10.96 10.89 13.70
CA ILE A 49 -10.30 12.08 13.10
C ILE A 49 -10.61 12.22 11.60
N ASN A 50 -10.61 11.13 10.85
CA ASN A 50 -10.93 11.17 9.42
C ASN A 50 -12.42 10.95 9.11
N GLY A 51 -13.28 11.10 10.12
CA GLY A 51 -14.73 11.10 9.98
C GLY A 51 -15.33 9.70 9.83
N VAL A 52 -16.58 9.67 9.36
CA VAL A 52 -17.39 8.45 9.27
C VAL A 52 -16.93 7.50 8.18
N ILE A 53 -16.37 8.03 7.10
CA ILE A 53 -15.98 7.24 5.92
C ILE A 53 -14.64 6.54 6.14
N ARG A 54 -13.73 7.16 6.88
CA ARG A 54 -12.34 6.68 7.07
C ARG A 54 -11.93 6.60 8.55
N PRO A 55 -12.76 6.09 9.46
CA PRO A 55 -12.37 6.06 10.87
C PRO A 55 -11.11 5.21 11.06
N GLY A 56 -10.13 5.75 11.77
CA GLY A 56 -8.89 5.04 12.10
C GLY A 56 -7.88 4.86 10.97
N ILE A 57 -8.21 5.26 9.75
CA ILE A 57 -7.35 5.06 8.57
C ILE A 57 -6.30 6.17 8.49
N VAL A 58 -5.04 5.81 8.69
CA VAL A 58 -3.89 6.73 8.60
C VAL A 58 -3.12 6.58 7.30
N HIS A 59 -3.19 5.42 6.65
CA HIS A 59 -2.65 5.15 5.33
C HIS A 59 -3.47 4.05 4.65
N ARG A 60 -3.21 3.83 3.39
CA ARG A 60 -3.96 2.83 2.63
C ARG A 60 -3.09 2.14 1.59
N ILE A 61 -3.54 0.96 1.18
CA ILE A 61 -3.03 0.23 0.02
C ILE A 61 -4.19 -0.03 -0.94
N ASP A 62 -3.88 -0.32 -2.19
CA ASP A 62 -4.89 -0.49 -3.23
C ASP A 62 -5.76 -1.73 -3.00
N LYS A 63 -6.94 -1.75 -3.63
CA LYS A 63 -7.89 -2.86 -3.56
C LYS A 63 -7.21 -4.21 -3.78
N ASP A 64 -6.45 -4.34 -4.86
CA ASP A 64 -5.81 -5.61 -5.25
C ASP A 64 -4.38 -5.76 -4.73
N THR A 65 -3.95 -4.89 -3.83
CA THR A 65 -2.72 -5.04 -3.07
C THR A 65 -3.04 -5.67 -1.72
N SER A 66 -2.35 -6.75 -1.38
CA SER A 66 -2.48 -7.40 -0.08
C SER A 66 -1.43 -6.87 0.90
N GLY A 67 -1.63 -7.14 2.18
CA GLY A 67 -0.62 -6.93 3.20
C GLY A 67 -0.98 -6.00 4.34
N LEU A 68 0.05 -5.53 5.00
CA LEU A 68 -0.03 -4.91 6.32
C LEU A 68 -0.43 -3.44 6.30
N LEU A 69 -1.38 -3.08 7.17
CA LEU A 69 -1.73 -1.69 7.50
C LEU A 69 -1.84 -1.54 9.00
N VAL A 70 -1.49 -0.34 9.50
CA VAL A 70 -1.81 0.05 10.87
C VAL A 70 -3.07 0.91 10.89
N VAL A 71 -3.91 0.70 11.91
CA VAL A 71 -5.19 1.38 12.09
C VAL A 71 -5.22 1.97 13.49
N ALA A 72 -5.62 3.23 13.61
CA ALA A 72 -5.69 3.92 14.90
C ALA A 72 -7.05 3.67 15.57
N LYS A 73 -7.01 3.28 16.84
CA LYS A 73 -8.21 3.10 17.67
C LYS A 73 -8.51 4.35 18.50
N THR A 74 -7.51 5.17 18.81
CA THR A 74 -7.65 6.42 19.53
C THR A 74 -7.17 7.61 18.69
N ASP A 75 -7.69 8.79 18.99
CA ASP A 75 -7.29 10.02 18.30
C ASP A 75 -5.82 10.35 18.53
N GLN A 76 -5.31 10.11 19.74
CA GLN A 76 -3.90 10.32 20.08
C GLN A 76 -2.99 9.44 19.23
N ALA A 77 -3.32 8.16 19.07
CA ALA A 77 -2.58 7.26 18.21
C ALA A 77 -2.65 7.70 16.74
N HIS A 78 -3.83 8.15 16.28
CA HIS A 78 -4.02 8.63 14.92
C HIS A 78 -3.09 9.80 14.59
N VAL A 79 -3.05 10.80 15.48
CA VAL A 79 -2.19 11.97 15.30
C VAL A 79 -0.72 11.57 15.25
N GLY A 80 -0.27 10.73 16.18
CA GLY A 80 1.12 10.29 16.25
C GLY A 80 1.55 9.47 15.03
N LEU A 81 0.70 8.58 14.55
CA LEU A 81 0.97 7.79 13.34
C LEU A 81 0.98 8.67 12.09
N ALA A 82 0.03 9.61 11.98
CA ALA A 82 -0.03 10.52 10.84
C ALA A 82 1.22 11.41 10.75
N GLU A 83 1.75 11.84 11.87
CA GLU A 83 3.01 12.61 11.93
C GLU A 83 4.19 11.79 11.40
N GLN A 84 4.30 10.53 11.78
CA GLN A 84 5.36 9.64 11.29
C GLN A 84 5.25 9.41 9.77
N ILE A 85 4.05 9.28 9.24
CA ILE A 85 3.83 9.16 7.79
C ILE A 85 4.26 10.44 7.09
N LYS A 86 3.90 11.60 7.63
CA LYS A 86 4.29 12.89 7.08
C LYS A 86 5.81 13.08 7.08
N ASP A 87 6.50 12.61 8.12
CA ASP A 87 7.95 12.69 8.26
C ASP A 87 8.69 11.56 7.51
N HIS A 88 7.96 10.69 6.82
CA HIS A 88 8.51 9.55 6.08
C HIS A 88 9.32 8.58 6.97
N SER A 89 8.94 8.43 8.22
CA SER A 89 9.63 7.56 9.18
C SER A 89 9.05 6.16 9.30
N PHE A 90 7.93 5.86 8.65
CA PHE A 90 7.43 4.50 8.54
C PHE A 90 8.39 3.65 7.70
N LYS A 91 8.66 2.43 8.17
CA LYS A 91 9.29 1.42 7.32
C LYS A 91 8.20 0.69 6.55
N ARG A 92 8.22 0.78 5.22
CA ARG A 92 7.25 0.12 4.35
C ARG A 92 8.00 -0.63 3.26
N GLU A 93 7.97 -1.96 3.34
CA GLU A 93 8.54 -2.81 2.32
C GLU A 93 7.44 -3.62 1.65
N TYR A 94 7.55 -3.69 0.34
CA TYR A 94 6.66 -4.49 -0.49
C TYR A 94 7.45 -5.61 -1.17
N ARG A 95 6.73 -6.61 -1.59
CA ARG A 95 7.23 -7.64 -2.51
C ARG A 95 6.38 -7.57 -3.76
N THR A 96 7.03 -7.59 -4.92
CA THR A 96 6.34 -7.49 -6.21
C THR A 96 7.08 -8.27 -7.28
N VAL A 97 6.33 -8.70 -8.29
CA VAL A 97 6.89 -9.25 -9.53
C VAL A 97 6.57 -8.26 -10.63
N ILE A 98 7.58 -7.81 -11.34
CA ILE A 98 7.42 -6.93 -12.51
C ILE A 98 7.64 -7.71 -13.80
N VAL A 99 7.00 -7.27 -14.87
CA VAL A 99 7.19 -7.83 -16.22
C VAL A 99 8.47 -7.25 -16.81
N GLY A 100 9.34 -8.12 -17.28
CA GLY A 100 10.64 -7.73 -17.83
C GLY A 100 11.77 -7.88 -16.81
N ASN A 101 12.96 -7.48 -17.23
CA ASN A 101 14.15 -7.56 -16.40
C ASN A 101 14.80 -6.20 -16.23
N ILE A 102 15.30 -5.93 -15.04
CA ILE A 102 16.05 -4.73 -14.70
C ILE A 102 17.55 -5.12 -14.64
N LYS A 103 18.41 -4.33 -15.25
CA LYS A 103 19.84 -4.58 -15.27
C LYS A 103 20.50 -4.47 -13.90
N ASP A 104 20.16 -3.39 -13.17
CA ASP A 104 20.79 -3.09 -11.89
C ASP A 104 20.17 -3.95 -10.78
N ASP A 105 21.01 -4.36 -9.82
CA ASP A 105 20.55 -5.18 -8.69
C ASP A 105 19.74 -4.36 -7.68
N LYS A 106 19.91 -3.05 -7.68
CA LYS A 106 19.15 -2.12 -6.85
C LYS A 106 19.12 -0.73 -7.48
N GLY A 107 18.14 0.07 -7.10
CA GLY A 107 18.02 1.42 -7.62
C GLY A 107 16.95 2.22 -6.92
N THR A 108 16.77 3.44 -7.41
CA THR A 108 15.80 4.40 -6.90
C THR A 108 15.06 5.03 -8.07
N ILE A 109 13.74 5.12 -7.94
CA ILE A 109 12.89 5.87 -8.85
C ILE A 109 12.43 7.11 -8.10
N ASN A 110 12.91 8.28 -8.51
CA ASN A 110 12.55 9.57 -7.93
C ASN A 110 11.88 10.41 -9.01
N LEU A 111 10.60 10.19 -9.20
CA LEU A 111 9.80 10.85 -10.23
C LEU A 111 8.47 11.28 -9.63
N PRO A 112 8.10 12.57 -9.76
CA PRO A 112 6.87 13.08 -9.17
C PRO A 112 5.63 12.46 -9.80
N ILE A 113 4.60 12.25 -8.97
CA ILE A 113 3.34 11.62 -9.39
C ILE A 113 2.18 12.59 -9.16
N GLY A 114 1.32 12.68 -10.14
CA GLY A 114 0.08 13.43 -10.08
C GLY A 114 -1.04 12.69 -10.80
N ARG A 115 -2.21 13.28 -10.77
CA ARG A 115 -3.38 12.70 -11.44
C ARG A 115 -3.21 12.77 -12.96
N HIS A 116 -3.57 11.70 -13.67
CA HIS A 116 -3.54 11.68 -15.12
C HIS A 116 -4.46 12.77 -15.70
N PRO A 117 -4.01 13.55 -16.69
CA PRO A 117 -4.78 14.70 -17.19
C PRO A 117 -6.06 14.30 -17.94
N ILE A 118 -6.12 13.11 -18.51
CA ILE A 118 -7.25 12.63 -19.28
C ILE A 118 -8.04 11.57 -18.52
N ASP A 119 -7.39 10.48 -18.13
CA ASP A 119 -8.04 9.43 -17.35
C ASP A 119 -7.89 9.74 -15.84
N ARG A 120 -8.90 10.37 -15.29
CA ARG A 120 -8.90 10.86 -13.90
C ARG A 120 -8.87 9.75 -12.85
N LYS A 121 -9.03 8.49 -13.23
CA LYS A 121 -8.92 7.34 -12.34
C LYS A 121 -7.48 6.86 -12.19
N LYS A 122 -6.59 7.33 -13.07
CA LYS A 122 -5.17 6.98 -13.08
C LYS A 122 -4.30 8.08 -12.48
N GLN A 123 -3.13 7.67 -12.04
CA GLN A 123 -2.02 8.55 -11.71
C GLN A 123 -0.98 8.47 -12.83
N THR A 124 -0.07 9.41 -12.88
CA THR A 124 1.00 9.44 -13.88
C THR A 124 2.23 10.15 -13.34
N VAL A 125 3.38 9.86 -13.93
CA VAL A 125 4.60 10.67 -13.71
C VAL A 125 4.38 12.00 -14.44
N THR A 126 4.40 13.10 -13.68
CA THR A 126 4.17 14.45 -14.20
C THR A 126 4.73 15.49 -13.25
N THR A 127 5.07 16.66 -13.78
CA THR A 127 5.45 17.82 -12.96
C THR A 127 4.25 18.75 -12.66
N LYS A 128 3.10 18.49 -13.27
CA LYS A 128 1.88 19.33 -13.10
C LYS A 128 1.01 18.79 -11.97
N ASN A 129 0.75 19.65 -10.96
CA ASN A 129 -0.09 19.26 -9.81
C ASN A 129 0.35 17.92 -9.22
N SER A 130 1.65 17.76 -9.05
CA SER A 130 2.27 16.52 -8.61
C SER A 130 2.94 16.67 -7.27
N ARG A 131 3.28 15.55 -6.67
CA ARG A 131 4.02 15.46 -5.43
C ARG A 131 5.25 14.59 -5.62
N GLU A 132 6.29 14.89 -4.87
CA GLU A 132 7.49 14.06 -4.82
C GLU A 132 7.11 12.61 -4.50
N ALA A 133 7.71 11.68 -5.23
CA ALA A 133 7.49 10.26 -5.02
C ALA A 133 8.81 9.50 -5.20
N ILE A 134 9.25 8.82 -4.15
CA ILE A 134 10.54 8.13 -4.11
C ILE A 134 10.32 6.66 -3.76
N THR A 135 10.72 5.79 -4.68
CA THR A 135 10.64 4.33 -4.57
C THR A 135 12.04 3.74 -4.69
N HIS A 136 12.48 2.99 -3.68
CA HIS A 136 13.72 2.22 -3.74
C HIS A 136 13.39 0.77 -4.04
N TYR A 137 14.25 0.09 -4.78
CA TYR A 137 14.06 -1.33 -5.06
C TYR A 137 15.38 -2.10 -5.02
N GLU A 138 15.26 -3.38 -4.75
CA GLU A 138 16.35 -4.35 -4.78
C GLU A 138 15.83 -5.62 -5.46
N VAL A 139 16.60 -6.13 -6.43
CA VAL A 139 16.28 -7.37 -7.12
C VAL A 139 16.55 -8.54 -6.20
N LEU A 140 15.54 -9.36 -5.94
CA LEU A 140 15.68 -10.58 -5.15
C LEU A 140 15.95 -11.80 -6.04
N GLU A 141 15.28 -11.88 -7.19
CA GLU A 141 15.45 -12.98 -8.12
C GLU A 141 15.03 -12.57 -9.54
N ARG A 142 15.75 -13.06 -10.55
CA ARG A 142 15.43 -12.84 -11.96
C ARG A 142 14.93 -14.13 -12.59
N PHE A 143 13.83 -14.02 -13.32
CA PHE A 143 13.25 -15.12 -14.08
C PHE A 143 13.25 -14.78 -15.58
N ASN A 144 12.83 -15.73 -16.41
CA ASN A 144 12.66 -15.46 -17.81
C ASN A 144 11.46 -14.54 -18.03
N GLY A 145 11.73 -13.26 -18.34
CA GLY A 145 10.71 -12.26 -18.61
C GLY A 145 10.09 -11.62 -17.38
N PHE A 146 10.56 -11.92 -16.17
CA PHE A 146 10.04 -11.38 -14.93
C PHE A 146 11.16 -11.13 -13.92
N THR A 147 10.93 -10.19 -13.00
CA THR A 147 11.85 -9.89 -11.91
C THR A 147 11.07 -9.79 -10.58
N PHE A 148 11.56 -10.48 -9.56
CA PHE A 148 11.02 -10.42 -8.21
C PHE A 148 11.81 -9.39 -7.41
N LEU A 149 11.10 -8.42 -6.81
CA LEU A 149 11.69 -7.25 -6.15
C LEU A 149 11.26 -7.13 -4.70
N ARG A 150 12.20 -6.63 -3.90
CA ARG A 150 11.91 -5.90 -2.66
C ARG A 150 11.77 -4.43 -3.01
N VAL A 151 10.70 -3.79 -2.56
CA VAL A 151 10.47 -2.36 -2.78
C VAL A 151 10.33 -1.66 -1.44
N MET A 152 11.05 -0.56 -1.25
CA MET A 152 11.02 0.27 -0.04
C MET A 152 10.56 1.67 -0.40
N LEU A 153 9.55 2.18 0.31
CA LEU A 153 8.98 3.49 0.03
C LEU A 153 9.47 4.56 1.03
N GLU A 154 9.90 5.72 0.52
CA GLU A 154 10.02 6.93 1.32
C GLU A 154 8.70 7.69 1.36
N THR A 155 8.00 7.74 0.25
CA THR A 155 6.68 8.38 0.08
C THR A 155 5.63 7.32 -0.20
N GLY A 156 4.35 7.64 -0.01
CA GLY A 156 3.25 6.71 -0.26
C GLY A 156 2.14 7.34 -1.09
N ARG A 157 2.44 7.74 -2.34
CA ARG A 157 1.43 8.30 -3.23
C ARG A 157 0.53 7.20 -3.78
N THR A 158 -0.68 7.59 -4.18
CA THR A 158 -1.65 6.68 -4.80
C THR A 158 -1.02 5.96 -6.00
N HIS A 159 -1.10 4.64 -6.02
CA HIS A 159 -0.57 3.78 -7.09
C HIS A 159 0.94 3.95 -7.34
N GLN A 160 1.70 4.44 -6.38
CA GLN A 160 3.10 4.86 -6.60
C GLN A 160 3.98 3.78 -7.23
N ILE A 161 4.02 2.59 -6.65
CA ILE A 161 4.86 1.48 -7.16
C ILE A 161 4.43 1.10 -8.58
N ARG A 162 3.13 0.99 -8.80
CA ARG A 162 2.54 0.61 -10.08
C ARG A 162 2.86 1.63 -11.17
N VAL A 163 2.71 2.92 -10.86
CA VAL A 163 3.02 4.03 -11.78
C VAL A 163 4.51 4.09 -12.09
N HIS A 164 5.36 4.03 -11.07
CA HIS A 164 6.81 4.11 -11.26
C HIS A 164 7.34 3.00 -12.16
N PHE A 165 6.98 1.75 -11.91
CA PHE A 165 7.47 0.64 -12.72
C PHE A 165 6.85 0.59 -14.10
N SER A 166 5.59 0.98 -14.25
CA SER A 166 4.97 1.13 -15.57
C SER A 166 5.66 2.20 -16.41
N HIS A 167 5.99 3.34 -15.79
CA HIS A 167 6.72 4.42 -16.47
C HIS A 167 8.08 3.95 -17.02
N ARG A 168 8.73 3.04 -16.32
CA ARG A 168 10.02 2.46 -16.77
C ARG A 168 9.86 1.35 -17.80
N GLY A 169 8.65 1.02 -18.20
CA GLY A 169 8.40 -0.06 -19.16
C GLY A 169 8.40 -1.46 -18.55
N THR A 170 8.42 -1.57 -17.22
CA THR A 170 8.41 -2.85 -16.50
C THR A 170 7.25 -2.89 -15.51
N PRO A 171 5.99 -2.94 -15.99
CA PRO A 171 4.83 -2.85 -15.11
C PRO A 171 4.75 -4.04 -14.15
N VAL A 172 4.06 -3.83 -13.03
CA VAL A 172 3.77 -4.90 -12.09
C VAL A 172 2.94 -5.99 -12.79
N ALA A 173 3.33 -7.24 -12.62
CA ALA A 173 2.63 -8.36 -13.25
C ALA A 173 1.17 -8.42 -12.79
N GLY A 174 0.26 -8.62 -13.72
CA GLY A 174 -1.18 -8.69 -13.45
C GLY A 174 -1.89 -7.35 -13.35
N ASP A 175 -1.18 -6.24 -13.46
CA ASP A 175 -1.76 -4.90 -13.40
C ASP A 175 -2.48 -4.57 -14.72
N ALA A 176 -3.80 -4.60 -14.70
CA ALA A 176 -4.62 -4.33 -15.87
C ALA A 176 -4.78 -2.82 -16.17
N VAL A 177 -4.44 -1.96 -15.21
CA VAL A 177 -4.58 -0.50 -15.34
C VAL A 177 -3.31 0.12 -15.92
N TYR A 178 -2.15 -0.20 -15.36
CA TYR A 178 -0.86 0.37 -15.75
C TYR A 178 -0.01 -0.57 -16.60
N GLY A 179 -0.43 -1.82 -16.74
CA GLY A 179 0.18 -2.81 -17.60
C GLY A 179 -0.73 -3.16 -18.79
N ASN A 180 -0.55 -4.35 -19.34
CA ASN A 180 -1.36 -4.82 -20.47
C ASN A 180 -2.62 -5.54 -19.94
N PRO A 181 -3.83 -4.96 -20.13
CA PRO A 181 -5.07 -5.58 -19.65
C PRO A 181 -5.39 -6.91 -20.33
N LYS A 182 -4.81 -7.19 -21.50
CA LYS A 182 -5.00 -8.45 -22.23
C LYS A 182 -4.03 -9.55 -21.79
N LYS A 183 -3.04 -9.24 -20.95
CA LYS A 183 -2.00 -10.18 -20.56
C LYS A 183 -1.73 -10.06 -19.07
N THR A 184 -2.57 -10.73 -18.28
CA THR A 184 -2.52 -10.67 -16.80
C THR A 184 -1.88 -11.91 -16.18
N TYR A 185 -1.38 -12.85 -17.00
CA TYR A 185 -0.67 -14.07 -16.54
C TYR A 185 -1.50 -14.92 -15.57
N GLY A 186 -2.84 -14.89 -15.69
CA GLY A 186 -3.75 -15.60 -14.80
C GLY A 186 -3.93 -14.96 -13.42
N LEU A 187 -3.40 -13.75 -13.22
CA LEU A 187 -3.52 -13.02 -11.95
C LEU A 187 -4.77 -12.15 -11.94
N GLU A 188 -5.40 -12.05 -10.78
CA GLU A 188 -6.52 -11.15 -10.53
C GLU A 188 -6.00 -9.86 -9.89
N GLY A 189 -5.48 -8.93 -10.72
CA GLY A 189 -4.88 -7.68 -10.29
C GLY A 189 -3.37 -7.78 -10.08
N GLN A 190 -2.77 -6.70 -9.63
CA GLN A 190 -1.32 -6.56 -9.51
C GLN A 190 -0.70 -7.49 -8.47
N CYS A 191 0.40 -8.11 -8.83
CA CYS A 191 1.22 -8.93 -7.94
C CYS A 191 2.05 -8.03 -7.03
N LEU A 192 1.43 -7.53 -5.96
CA LEU A 192 2.00 -6.54 -5.05
C LEU A 192 1.51 -6.80 -3.62
N HIS A 193 2.46 -6.94 -2.69
CA HIS A 193 2.18 -7.28 -1.30
C HIS A 193 2.95 -6.40 -0.34
N ALA A 194 2.24 -5.76 0.59
CA ALA A 194 2.83 -4.97 1.67
C ALA A 194 3.36 -5.93 2.75
N ALA A 195 4.63 -6.32 2.61
CA ALA A 195 5.22 -7.43 3.36
C ALA A 195 5.79 -7.03 4.72
N VAL A 196 6.28 -5.80 4.88
CA VAL A 196 6.88 -5.32 6.13
C VAL A 196 6.35 -3.94 6.47
N LEU A 197 5.97 -3.76 7.72
CA LEU A 197 5.51 -2.48 8.26
C LEU A 197 6.21 -2.24 9.60
N GLY A 198 6.91 -1.11 9.71
CA GLY A 198 7.58 -0.70 10.94
C GLY A 198 7.26 0.74 11.29
N PHE A 199 7.04 1.00 12.56
CA PHE A 199 6.74 2.33 13.07
C PHE A 199 7.05 2.40 14.57
N ILE A 200 7.14 3.62 15.09
CA ILE A 200 7.23 3.84 16.53
C ILE A 200 5.82 3.91 17.11
N HIS A 201 5.52 3.08 18.10
CA HIS A 201 4.23 3.13 18.78
C HIS A 201 4.02 4.55 19.36
N PRO A 202 2.95 5.25 18.95
CA PRO A 202 2.80 6.67 19.32
C PRO A 202 2.62 6.93 20.80
N ILE A 203 2.23 5.93 21.59
CA ILE A 203 2.00 6.05 23.04
C ILE A 203 3.20 5.51 23.83
N THR A 204 3.62 4.26 23.56
CA THR A 204 4.70 3.61 24.30
C THR A 204 6.09 4.05 23.87
N LYS A 205 6.21 4.62 22.67
CA LYS A 205 7.46 5.06 22.04
C LYS A 205 8.42 3.92 21.68
N GLU A 206 7.94 2.69 21.71
CA GLU A 206 8.70 1.52 21.26
C GLU A 206 8.57 1.34 19.75
N TYR A 207 9.67 0.93 19.11
CA TYR A 207 9.64 0.55 17.70
C TYR A 207 8.99 -0.82 17.55
N LEU A 208 7.99 -0.91 16.69
CA LEU A 208 7.30 -2.15 16.34
C LEU A 208 7.49 -2.45 14.86
N GLU A 209 7.77 -3.70 14.54
CA GLU A 209 7.90 -4.14 13.15
C GLU A 209 7.16 -5.45 12.96
N PHE A 210 6.40 -5.52 11.87
CA PHE A 210 5.60 -6.69 11.51
C PHE A 210 5.95 -7.12 10.10
N SER A 211 5.92 -8.42 9.86
CA SER A 211 6.10 -8.99 8.52
C SER A 211 4.96 -9.96 8.21
N SER A 212 4.65 -10.07 6.93
CA SER A 212 3.62 -10.94 6.40
C SER A 212 4.20 -11.77 5.28
N ASP A 213 3.94 -13.08 5.31
CA ASP A 213 4.38 -14.00 4.27
C ASP A 213 3.71 -13.67 2.93
N LEU A 214 4.38 -14.07 1.85
CA LEU A 214 3.82 -13.91 0.51
C LEU A 214 2.52 -14.70 0.39
N PRO A 215 1.47 -14.11 -0.19
CA PRO A 215 0.23 -14.84 -0.47
C PRO A 215 0.42 -15.82 -1.62
N ASP A 216 -0.49 -16.82 -1.68
CA ASP A 216 -0.49 -17.87 -2.70
C ASP A 216 -1.18 -17.38 -4.00
N TYR A 217 -0.56 -16.46 -4.72
CA TYR A 217 -1.06 -16.04 -6.04
C TYR A 217 0.03 -15.67 -7.03
#